data_e437c4626b1cdefb99d77180c8f4f2d9
#
_entry.id   e437c4626b1cdefb99d77180c8f4f2d9
#
_cell.length_a   1.000
_cell.length_b   1.000
_cell.length_c   1.000
_cell.angle_alpha   90.00
_cell.angle_beta   90.00
_cell.angle_gamma   90.00
#
_symmetry.space_group_name_H-M   'P 1'
#
loop_
_entity.id
_entity.type
_entity.pdbx_description
1 polymer ?
#
loop_
_entity_poly.entity_id
_entity_poly.type
_entity_poly.pdbx_seq_one_letter_code
_entity_poly.pdbx_strand_id
1 'polypeptide(L)'
;HYLFHYVISGTGLLMAQDKKGETRNYSIKSGQGFLLYPGQISTYIADETNPWEYTWLEFDGLRVKEALDIAGFSKDQPIYHATSKEYREIMMNEMLYIANHPNEPPFHLIGHSYLFLDALTRSTASTQMIKTGKMSDYYIKEAINFVEQNFPYDISIEDIASCCGINRSYLGKIFHDSIGKTPQEFLINYRMSKATELLKMTKLSIADIGNAVGYPNQLHFSRAFKNIYGVSPKNWRDQNH
;
A
#
# COMPACT_ATOMS: atom_id res chain seq x y z
N HIS A 1 -4.18 -1.78 11.07
CA HIS A 1 -5.06 -0.67 10.73
C HIS A 1 -4.29 0.64 10.77
N TYR A 2 -4.72 1.64 9.99
CA TYR A 2 -4.25 3.01 10.04
C TYR A 2 -5.05 3.76 11.10
N LEU A 3 -4.41 4.69 11.82
CA LEU A 3 -5.05 5.47 12.86
C LEU A 3 -4.75 6.96 12.61
N PHE A 4 -5.77 7.72 12.23
CA PHE A 4 -5.65 9.15 12.00
C PHE A 4 -6.25 9.94 13.16
N HIS A 5 -5.44 10.81 13.76
CA HIS A 5 -5.82 11.73 14.81
C HIS A 5 -5.92 13.15 14.25
N TYR A 6 -6.94 13.89 14.67
CA TYR A 6 -7.10 15.31 14.36
C TYR A 6 -7.26 16.12 15.64
N VAL A 7 -6.41 17.11 15.85
CA VAL A 7 -6.40 17.96 17.04
C VAL A 7 -7.31 19.16 16.83
N ILE A 8 -8.39 19.21 17.62
CA ILE A 8 -9.43 20.25 17.58
C ILE A 8 -8.94 21.50 18.31
N SER A 9 -8.39 21.34 19.52
CA SER A 9 -7.86 22.42 20.34
C SER A 9 -6.63 21.96 21.12
N GLY A 10 -5.85 22.88 21.68
CA GLY A 10 -4.68 22.57 22.49
C GLY A 10 -3.45 22.11 21.70
N THR A 11 -2.49 21.53 22.42
CA THR A 11 -1.20 21.10 21.90
C THR A 11 -0.73 19.79 22.53
N GLY A 12 0.27 19.15 21.92
CA GLY A 12 0.89 17.93 22.43
C GLY A 12 2.10 17.49 21.62
N LEU A 13 2.65 16.36 21.98
CA LEU A 13 3.84 15.75 21.38
C LEU A 13 3.51 14.37 20.85
N LEU A 14 3.86 14.11 19.61
CA LEU A 14 3.91 12.77 19.01
C LEU A 14 5.37 12.31 18.93
N MET A 15 5.64 11.12 19.41
CA MET A 15 6.88 10.37 19.21
C MET A 15 6.55 9.15 18.35
N ALA A 16 7.09 9.05 17.14
CA ALA A 16 6.79 7.96 16.24
C ALA A 16 8.04 7.51 15.48
N GLN A 17 8.15 6.20 15.21
CA GLN A 17 9.22 5.66 14.40
C GLN A 17 9.06 6.03 12.92
N ASP A 18 10.16 6.47 12.31
CA ASP A 18 10.25 6.66 10.87
C ASP A 18 10.42 5.32 10.13
N LYS A 19 10.58 5.36 8.80
CA LYS A 19 10.79 4.15 7.98
C LYS A 19 12.08 3.39 8.30
N LYS A 20 13.04 4.02 8.98
CA LYS A 20 14.30 3.40 9.42
C LYS A 20 14.19 2.81 10.82
N GLY A 21 13.07 3.02 11.53
CA GLY A 21 12.85 2.62 12.90
C GLY A 21 13.41 3.61 13.94
N GLU A 22 13.87 4.80 13.50
CA GLU A 22 14.33 5.86 14.39
C GLU A 22 13.14 6.65 14.94
N THR A 23 13.10 6.88 16.25
CA THR A 23 12.03 7.67 16.88
C THR A 23 12.23 9.15 16.60
N ARG A 24 11.21 9.81 16.04
CA ARG A 24 11.16 11.25 15.83
C ARG A 24 10.07 11.90 16.65
N ASN A 25 10.34 13.14 17.06
CA ASN A 25 9.44 13.95 17.87
C ASN A 25 8.77 15.03 17.00
N TYR A 26 7.45 15.14 17.13
CA TYR A 26 6.64 16.12 16.41
C TYR A 26 5.75 16.88 17.38
N SER A 27 5.92 18.20 17.46
CA SER A 27 4.98 19.07 18.20
C SER A 27 3.72 19.27 17.37
N ILE A 28 2.58 18.96 17.94
CA ILE A 28 1.26 19.03 17.31
C ILE A 28 0.42 20.11 17.95
N LYS A 29 -0.32 20.85 17.16
CA LYS A 29 -1.23 21.91 17.62
C LYS A 29 -2.60 21.83 16.99
N SER A 30 -3.54 22.59 17.51
CA SER A 30 -4.90 22.74 16.96
C SER A 30 -4.89 22.95 15.43
N GLY A 31 -5.77 22.26 14.71
CA GLY A 31 -5.90 22.28 13.26
C GLY A 31 -4.93 21.37 12.54
N GLN A 32 -4.04 20.69 13.24
CA GLN A 32 -3.16 19.64 12.72
C GLN A 32 -3.71 18.26 13.08
N GLY A 33 -3.18 17.25 12.41
CA GLY A 33 -3.44 15.85 12.72
C GLY A 33 -2.18 15.02 12.52
N PHE A 34 -2.26 13.75 12.82
CA PHE A 34 -1.17 12.81 12.54
C PHE A 34 -1.71 11.43 12.22
N LEU A 35 -0.96 10.71 11.40
CA LEU A 35 -1.26 9.35 10.98
C LEU A 35 -0.28 8.37 11.62
N LEU A 36 -0.82 7.30 12.21
CA LEU A 36 -0.07 6.15 12.67
C LEU A 36 -0.29 4.98 11.71
N TYR A 37 0.80 4.27 11.41
CA TYR A 37 0.81 3.16 10.46
C TYR A 37 0.67 1.82 11.17
N PRO A 38 0.14 0.79 10.49
CA PRO A 38 0.11 -0.56 11.04
C PRO A 38 1.50 -1.01 11.54
N GLY A 39 1.56 -1.49 12.79
CA GLY A 39 2.79 -1.98 13.42
C GLY A 39 3.85 -0.92 13.72
N GLN A 40 3.54 0.38 13.60
CA GLN A 40 4.45 1.47 13.98
C GLN A 40 4.47 1.65 15.50
N ILE A 41 5.67 1.71 16.09
CA ILE A 41 5.82 2.06 17.50
C ILE A 41 5.69 3.57 17.63
N SER A 42 4.76 4.01 18.47
CA SER A 42 4.48 5.43 18.70
C SER A 42 3.97 5.68 20.11
N THR A 43 4.18 6.88 20.59
CA THR A 43 3.60 7.42 21.82
C THR A 43 3.18 8.86 21.56
N TYR A 44 2.04 9.28 22.10
CA TYR A 44 1.61 10.68 22.02
C TYR A 44 1.10 11.15 23.35
N ILE A 45 1.40 12.40 23.70
CA ILE A 45 1.17 12.99 25.02
C ILE A 45 0.62 14.40 24.85
N ALA A 46 -0.48 14.70 25.53
CA ALA A 46 -1.04 16.05 25.59
C ALA A 46 -0.10 16.98 26.39
N ASP A 47 -0.07 18.26 26.05
CA ASP A 47 0.63 19.29 26.83
C ASP A 47 -0.01 19.42 28.22
N GLU A 48 0.78 19.61 29.28
CA GLU A 48 0.28 19.70 30.66
C GLU A 48 -0.52 20.97 30.92
N THR A 49 -0.18 22.06 30.24
CA THR A 49 -0.78 23.39 30.47
C THR A 49 -1.86 23.73 29.45
N ASN A 50 -1.79 23.16 28.26
CA ASN A 50 -2.73 23.36 27.17
C ASN A 50 -3.02 22.02 26.48
N PRO A 51 -3.64 21.06 27.19
CA PRO A 51 -3.88 19.71 26.66
C PRO A 51 -4.79 19.78 25.45
N TRP A 52 -4.48 18.91 24.45
CA TRP A 52 -5.31 18.83 23.25
C TRP A 52 -6.64 18.14 23.49
N GLU A 53 -7.66 18.64 22.81
CA GLU A 53 -8.88 17.92 22.50
C GLU A 53 -8.76 17.40 21.08
N TYR A 54 -9.03 16.11 20.85
CA TYR A 54 -8.85 15.49 19.56
C TYR A 54 -9.91 14.43 19.24
N THR A 55 -10.10 14.16 17.98
CA THR A 55 -10.87 13.02 17.48
C THR A 55 -9.96 12.11 16.67
N TRP A 56 -10.35 10.84 16.53
CA TRP A 56 -9.59 9.88 15.77
C TRP A 56 -10.48 8.90 15.02
N LEU A 57 -9.97 8.36 13.92
CA LEU A 57 -10.56 7.28 13.15
C LEU A 57 -9.53 6.18 12.92
N GLU A 58 -9.94 4.96 13.18
CA GLU A 58 -9.22 3.75 12.79
C GLU A 58 -9.88 3.18 11.53
N PHE A 59 -9.09 2.93 10.50
CA PHE A 59 -9.57 2.46 9.21
C PHE A 59 -8.55 1.60 8.48
N ASP A 60 -9.07 0.76 7.58
CA ASP A 60 -8.27 -0.09 6.71
C ASP A 60 -9.02 -0.31 5.39
N GLY A 61 -8.33 -0.83 4.38
CA GLY A 61 -8.92 -1.18 3.11
C GLY A 61 -8.02 -0.91 1.92
N LEU A 62 -8.36 -1.50 0.81
CA LEU A 62 -7.61 -1.46 -0.45
C LEU A 62 -7.29 -0.03 -0.94
N ARG A 63 -8.21 0.93 -0.73
CA ARG A 63 -8.08 2.30 -1.21
C ARG A 63 -7.45 3.26 -0.21
N VAL A 64 -7.29 2.83 1.03
CA VAL A 64 -6.77 3.67 2.12
C VAL A 64 -5.34 4.10 1.84
N LYS A 65 -4.46 3.16 1.47
CA LYS A 65 -3.07 3.46 1.16
C LYS A 65 -2.94 4.48 0.03
N GLU A 66 -3.72 4.32 -1.05
CA GLU A 66 -3.74 5.28 -2.16
C GLU A 66 -4.15 6.68 -1.70
N ALA A 67 -5.23 6.79 -0.90
CA ALA A 67 -5.69 8.07 -0.37
C ALA A 67 -4.61 8.73 0.51
N LEU A 68 -3.93 7.95 1.35
CA LEU A 68 -2.85 8.44 2.20
C LEU A 68 -1.61 8.87 1.40
N ASP A 69 -1.26 8.15 0.35
CA ASP A 69 -0.16 8.51 -0.57
C ASP A 69 -0.49 9.82 -1.32
N ILE A 70 -1.74 9.97 -1.81
CA ILE A 70 -2.22 11.22 -2.44
C ILE A 70 -2.19 12.39 -1.45
N ALA A 71 -2.59 12.14 -0.20
CA ALA A 71 -2.56 13.13 0.86
C ALA A 71 -1.12 13.46 1.34
N GLY A 72 -0.09 12.77 0.81
CA GLY A 72 1.31 13.02 1.10
C GLY A 72 1.82 12.41 2.42
N PHE A 73 1.08 11.47 3.02
CA PHE A 73 1.51 10.79 4.23
C PHE A 73 2.59 9.75 3.97
N SER A 74 3.51 9.67 4.91
CA SER A 74 4.48 8.58 5.03
C SER A 74 4.93 8.44 6.49
N LYS A 75 5.62 7.35 6.85
CA LYS A 75 6.23 7.22 8.19
C LYS A 75 7.25 8.33 8.50
N ASP A 76 7.84 8.94 7.46
CA ASP A 76 8.75 10.09 7.59
C ASP A 76 8.01 11.42 7.64
N GLN A 77 6.75 11.47 7.18
CA GLN A 77 5.89 12.65 7.14
C GLN A 77 4.49 12.30 7.66
N PRO A 78 4.34 12.01 8.97
CA PRO A 78 3.08 11.56 9.54
C PRO A 78 2.11 12.71 9.84
N ILE A 79 2.55 13.97 9.74
CA ILE A 79 1.79 15.14 10.20
C ILE A 79 0.87 15.67 9.10
N TYR A 80 -0.40 15.83 9.46
CA TYR A 80 -1.40 16.47 8.62
C TYR A 80 -1.32 17.98 8.70
N HIS A 81 -1.25 18.63 7.54
CA HIS A 81 -1.36 20.07 7.38
C HIS A 81 -2.37 20.37 6.28
N ALA A 82 -3.46 21.05 6.64
CA ALA A 82 -4.45 21.46 5.66
C ALA A 82 -3.94 22.62 4.81
N THR A 83 -4.10 22.52 3.50
CA THR A 83 -3.91 23.60 2.52
C THR A 83 -5.24 24.26 2.14
N SER A 84 -6.37 23.55 2.34
CA SER A 84 -7.73 24.03 2.12
C SER A 84 -8.53 24.01 3.41
N LYS A 85 -9.01 25.17 3.85
CA LYS A 85 -9.88 25.31 5.02
C LYS A 85 -11.22 24.60 4.81
N GLU A 86 -11.82 24.75 3.63
CA GLU A 86 -13.10 24.14 3.28
C GLU A 86 -13.06 22.61 3.42
N TYR A 87 -12.12 21.95 2.75
CA TYR A 87 -12.00 20.48 2.80
C TYR A 87 -11.56 19.97 4.17
N ARG A 88 -10.79 20.74 4.93
CA ARG A 88 -10.48 20.42 6.33
C ARG A 88 -11.75 20.39 7.19
N GLU A 89 -12.65 21.34 7.02
CA GLU A 89 -13.92 21.39 7.75
C GLU A 89 -14.83 20.23 7.36
N ILE A 90 -14.91 19.88 6.07
CA ILE A 90 -15.65 18.71 5.61
C ILE A 90 -15.04 17.44 6.24
N MET A 91 -13.74 17.26 6.15
CA MET A 91 -13.03 16.10 6.74
C MET A 91 -13.33 15.96 8.24
N MET A 92 -13.23 17.04 9.00
CA MET A 92 -13.52 17.05 10.44
C MET A 92 -14.97 16.68 10.72
N ASN A 93 -15.92 17.21 9.95
CA ASN A 93 -17.35 16.92 10.11
C ASN A 93 -17.63 15.43 9.85
N GLU A 94 -17.01 14.82 8.83
CA GLU A 94 -17.16 13.40 8.56
C GLU A 94 -16.58 12.53 9.69
N MET A 95 -15.42 12.89 10.24
CA MET A 95 -14.85 12.22 11.41
C MET A 95 -15.78 12.28 12.61
N LEU A 96 -16.29 13.48 12.93
CA LEU A 96 -17.21 13.69 14.05
C LEU A 96 -18.55 12.96 13.83
N TYR A 97 -19.05 12.93 12.59
CA TYR A 97 -20.24 12.17 12.26
C TYR A 97 -20.07 10.69 12.58
N ILE A 98 -19.01 10.07 12.06
CA ILE A 98 -18.72 8.66 12.30
C ILE A 98 -18.56 8.37 13.80
N ALA A 99 -17.81 9.22 14.53
CA ALA A 99 -17.57 9.04 15.95
C ALA A 99 -18.85 9.13 16.81
N ASN A 100 -19.79 10.01 16.42
CA ASN A 100 -21.02 10.25 17.18
C ASN A 100 -22.18 9.33 16.79
N HIS A 101 -22.05 8.57 15.68
CA HIS A 101 -23.12 7.71 15.17
C HIS A 101 -22.67 6.24 14.99
N PRO A 102 -22.12 5.58 16.03
CA PRO A 102 -21.55 4.24 15.90
C PRO A 102 -22.57 3.13 15.58
N ASN A 103 -23.85 3.42 15.74
CA ASN A 103 -24.96 2.47 15.52
C ASN A 103 -25.65 2.63 14.15
N GLU A 104 -25.15 3.51 13.29
CA GLU A 104 -25.68 3.65 11.93
C GLU A 104 -25.41 2.38 11.08
N PRO A 105 -26.25 2.13 10.07
CA PRO A 105 -26.04 0.98 9.18
C PRO A 105 -24.60 0.97 8.58
N PRO A 106 -23.96 -0.19 8.47
CA PRO A 106 -22.56 -0.28 8.01
C PRO A 106 -22.28 0.41 6.67
N PHE A 107 -23.18 0.29 5.71
CA PHE A 107 -23.01 0.95 4.40
C PHE A 107 -23.08 2.48 4.48
N HIS A 108 -23.82 3.03 5.45
CA HIS A 108 -23.89 4.45 5.71
C HIS A 108 -22.55 4.95 6.25
N LEU A 109 -21.99 4.26 7.27
CA LEU A 109 -20.68 4.59 7.83
C LEU A 109 -19.54 4.42 6.81
N ILE A 110 -19.62 3.40 5.95
CA ILE A 110 -18.68 3.23 4.83
C ILE A 110 -18.76 4.42 3.87
N GLY A 111 -19.96 4.91 3.55
CA GLY A 111 -20.14 6.11 2.72
C GLY A 111 -19.45 7.33 3.32
N HIS A 112 -19.67 7.62 4.61
CA HIS A 112 -19.00 8.69 5.35
C HIS A 112 -17.48 8.48 5.42
N SER A 113 -17.00 7.26 5.54
CA SER A 113 -15.55 6.95 5.51
C SER A 113 -14.92 7.31 4.16
N TYR A 114 -15.60 7.08 3.04
CA TYR A 114 -15.13 7.52 1.72
C TYR A 114 -15.18 9.03 1.54
N LEU A 115 -16.20 9.72 2.07
CA LEU A 115 -16.26 11.18 2.08
C LEU A 115 -15.14 11.78 2.94
N PHE A 116 -14.85 11.18 4.09
CA PHE A 116 -13.67 11.52 4.89
C PHE A 116 -12.37 11.40 4.10
N LEU A 117 -12.13 10.27 3.41
CA LEU A 117 -10.92 10.06 2.61
C LEU A 117 -10.82 11.05 1.45
N ASP A 118 -11.93 11.34 0.74
CA ASP A 118 -11.97 12.37 -0.31
C ASP A 118 -11.60 13.75 0.24
N ALA A 119 -12.23 14.15 1.35
CA ALA A 119 -11.95 15.42 1.98
C ALA A 119 -10.51 15.51 2.53
N LEU A 120 -9.98 14.43 3.10
CA LEU A 120 -8.59 14.33 3.56
C LEU A 120 -7.62 14.59 2.41
N THR A 121 -7.79 13.91 1.28
CA THR A 121 -6.93 14.08 0.11
C THR A 121 -7.00 15.50 -0.46
N ARG A 122 -8.21 16.07 -0.59
CA ARG A 122 -8.41 17.44 -1.10
C ARG A 122 -7.93 18.52 -0.14
N SER A 123 -7.95 18.24 1.17
CA SER A 123 -7.50 19.21 2.17
C SER A 123 -5.99 19.37 2.21
N THR A 124 -5.22 18.36 1.79
CA THR A 124 -3.75 18.36 1.81
C THR A 124 -3.14 18.65 0.44
N ALA A 125 -3.84 18.26 -0.65
CA ALA A 125 -3.28 18.38 -1.99
C ALA A 125 -3.14 19.85 -2.42
N SER A 126 -1.94 20.26 -2.80
CA SER A 126 -1.79 21.40 -3.68
C SER A 126 -2.47 21.05 -5.02
N THR A 127 -3.17 21.99 -5.64
CA THR A 127 -3.98 21.84 -6.86
C THR A 127 -3.26 21.14 -8.03
N GLN A 128 -1.94 20.98 -7.95
CA GLN A 128 -1.12 20.28 -8.93
C GLN A 128 -1.02 18.76 -8.70
N MET A 129 -1.27 18.25 -7.48
CA MET A 129 -1.18 16.81 -7.17
C MET A 129 -2.48 16.04 -7.43
N ILE A 130 -3.63 16.71 -7.52
CA ILE A 130 -4.92 16.10 -7.92
C ILE A 130 -4.92 15.67 -9.41
N LYS A 131 -3.91 16.11 -10.18
CA LYS A 131 -3.70 15.65 -11.54
C LYS A 131 -2.90 14.33 -11.51
N THR A 132 -3.62 13.24 -11.79
CA THR A 132 -3.06 12.02 -12.40
C THR A 132 -2.46 10.93 -11.54
N GLY A 133 -3.13 10.43 -10.55
CA GLY A 133 -3.07 8.99 -10.38
C GLY A 133 -4.18 8.38 -11.27
N LYS A 134 -3.87 7.89 -12.47
CA LYS A 134 -4.89 7.09 -13.18
C LYS A 134 -5.26 5.93 -12.27
N MET A 135 -6.55 5.67 -12.10
CA MET A 135 -7.05 4.51 -11.35
C MET A 135 -6.32 3.22 -11.76
N SER A 136 -5.89 3.14 -13.02
CA SER A 136 -5.07 2.07 -13.56
C SER A 136 -3.74 1.89 -12.81
N ASP A 137 -3.07 2.98 -12.39
CA ASP A 137 -1.75 2.89 -11.74
C ASP A 137 -1.88 2.30 -10.34
N TYR A 138 -3.01 2.57 -9.67
CA TYR A 138 -3.36 1.94 -8.40
C TYR A 138 -3.56 0.43 -8.58
N TYR A 139 -4.42 0.02 -9.53
CA TYR A 139 -4.66 -1.40 -9.78
C TYR A 139 -3.39 -2.16 -10.15
N ILE A 140 -2.49 -1.52 -10.89
CA ILE A 140 -1.20 -2.11 -11.24
C ILE A 140 -0.32 -2.30 -10.02
N LYS A 141 -0.23 -1.29 -9.12
CA LYS A 141 0.52 -1.42 -7.86
C LYS A 141 -0.01 -2.55 -7.00
N GLU A 142 -1.33 -2.66 -6.84
CA GLU A 142 -1.95 -3.72 -6.06
C GLU A 142 -1.73 -5.10 -6.68
N ALA A 143 -1.84 -5.21 -8.01
CA ALA A 143 -1.56 -6.45 -8.71
C ALA A 143 -0.09 -6.88 -8.57
N ILE A 144 0.85 -5.94 -8.64
CA ILE A 144 2.28 -6.21 -8.42
C ILE A 144 2.51 -6.66 -6.98
N ASN A 145 1.97 -5.95 -5.98
CA ASN A 145 2.08 -6.32 -4.57
C ASN A 145 1.52 -7.73 -4.31
N PHE A 146 0.37 -8.05 -4.91
CA PHE A 146 -0.22 -9.39 -4.79
C PHE A 146 0.70 -10.46 -5.37
N VAL A 147 1.27 -10.23 -6.56
CA VAL A 147 2.24 -11.14 -7.17
C VAL A 147 3.47 -11.31 -6.28
N GLU A 148 4.03 -10.24 -5.75
CA GLU A 148 5.22 -10.26 -4.90
C GLU A 148 5.02 -11.08 -3.62
N GLN A 149 3.83 -11.03 -3.03
CA GLN A 149 3.50 -11.77 -1.82
C GLN A 149 3.11 -13.23 -2.09
N ASN A 150 2.57 -13.54 -3.29
CA ASN A 150 1.94 -14.82 -3.57
C ASN A 150 2.58 -15.61 -4.70
N PHE A 151 3.67 -15.14 -5.33
CA PHE A 151 4.30 -15.80 -6.48
C PHE A 151 4.73 -17.27 -6.25
N PRO A 152 5.07 -17.73 -5.03
CA PRO A 152 5.41 -19.12 -4.79
C PRO A 152 4.22 -20.08 -4.89
N TYR A 153 3.00 -19.54 -4.75
CA TYR A 153 1.77 -20.32 -4.75
C TYR A 153 1.18 -20.44 -6.17
N ASP A 154 0.22 -21.35 -6.32
CA ASP A 154 -0.52 -21.53 -7.59
C ASP A 154 -1.58 -20.42 -7.73
N ILE A 155 -1.13 -19.23 -8.10
CA ILE A 155 -2.01 -18.07 -8.37
C ILE A 155 -2.32 -17.95 -9.84
N SER A 156 -3.59 -17.65 -10.13
CA SER A 156 -4.10 -17.37 -11.48
C SER A 156 -4.18 -15.87 -11.76
N ILE A 157 -4.39 -15.50 -13.01
CA ILE A 157 -4.64 -14.09 -13.38
C ILE A 157 -6.00 -13.62 -12.86
N GLU A 158 -6.94 -14.52 -12.70
CA GLU A 158 -8.24 -14.29 -12.05
C GLU A 158 -8.07 -13.90 -10.58
N ASP A 159 -7.17 -14.56 -9.85
CA ASP A 159 -6.88 -14.23 -8.44
C ASP A 159 -6.29 -12.82 -8.32
N ILE A 160 -5.34 -12.48 -9.22
CA ILE A 160 -4.75 -11.13 -9.27
C ILE A 160 -5.82 -10.07 -9.58
N ALA A 161 -6.71 -10.34 -10.54
CA ALA A 161 -7.78 -9.42 -10.92
C ALA A 161 -8.81 -9.25 -9.77
N SER A 162 -9.17 -10.35 -9.12
CA SER A 162 -10.10 -10.38 -7.98
C SER A 162 -9.56 -9.62 -6.77
N CYS A 163 -8.27 -9.75 -6.47
CA CYS A 163 -7.60 -8.97 -5.41
C CYS A 163 -7.72 -7.46 -5.66
N CYS A 164 -7.64 -7.04 -6.93
CA CYS A 164 -7.80 -5.63 -7.31
C CYS A 164 -9.27 -5.19 -7.44
N GLY A 165 -10.25 -6.08 -7.28
CA GLY A 165 -11.68 -5.78 -7.49
C GLY A 165 -12.03 -5.45 -8.94
N ILE A 166 -11.28 -5.95 -9.93
CA ILE A 166 -11.48 -5.71 -11.37
C ILE A 166 -11.55 -7.02 -12.14
N ASN A 167 -12.09 -6.97 -13.36
CA ASN A 167 -12.11 -8.14 -14.23
C ASN A 167 -10.76 -8.37 -14.93
N ARG A 168 -10.49 -9.63 -15.33
CA ARG A 168 -9.27 -10.06 -16.01
C ARG A 168 -8.95 -9.25 -17.27
N SER A 169 -9.97 -8.94 -18.07
CA SER A 169 -9.78 -8.24 -19.35
C SER A 169 -9.29 -6.82 -19.12
N TYR A 170 -9.85 -6.13 -18.11
CA TYR A 170 -9.41 -4.79 -17.73
C TYR A 170 -8.01 -4.81 -17.12
N LEU A 171 -7.72 -5.79 -16.26
CA LEU A 171 -6.36 -5.99 -15.73
C LEU A 171 -5.35 -6.17 -16.87
N GLY A 172 -5.65 -7.04 -17.85
CA GLY A 172 -4.79 -7.26 -19.02
C GLY A 172 -4.52 -5.98 -19.80
N LYS A 173 -5.57 -5.18 -20.03
CA LYS A 173 -5.46 -3.89 -20.74
C LYS A 173 -4.54 -2.91 -20.00
N ILE A 174 -4.77 -2.66 -18.70
CA ILE A 174 -4.00 -1.67 -17.95
C ILE A 174 -2.54 -2.11 -17.75
N PHE A 175 -2.27 -3.42 -17.61
CA PHE A 175 -0.91 -3.95 -17.57
C PHE A 175 -0.17 -3.71 -18.87
N HIS A 176 -0.83 -4.02 -20.01
CA HIS A 176 -0.23 -3.79 -21.33
C HIS A 176 0.06 -2.29 -21.55
N ASP A 177 -0.91 -1.42 -21.24
CA ASP A 177 -0.79 0.02 -21.45
C ASP A 177 0.29 0.69 -20.59
N SER A 178 0.53 0.18 -19.36
CA SER A 178 1.45 0.80 -18.40
C SER A 178 2.80 0.12 -18.30
N ILE A 179 2.87 -1.22 -18.48
CA ILE A 179 4.10 -2.01 -18.29
C ILE A 179 4.60 -2.60 -19.62
N GLY A 180 3.78 -2.60 -20.67
CA GLY A 180 4.10 -3.21 -21.97
C GLY A 180 4.12 -4.74 -21.95
N LYS A 181 3.55 -5.37 -20.90
CA LYS A 181 3.47 -6.82 -20.70
C LYS A 181 2.10 -7.22 -20.24
N THR A 182 1.73 -8.48 -20.48
CA THR A 182 0.54 -9.06 -19.86
C THR A 182 0.81 -9.41 -18.38
N PRO A 183 -0.24 -9.48 -17.51
CA PRO A 183 -0.08 -9.96 -16.13
C PRO A 183 0.57 -11.35 -16.03
N GLN A 184 0.27 -12.25 -16.98
CA GLN A 184 0.86 -13.58 -17.05
C GLN A 184 2.39 -13.51 -17.31
N GLU A 185 2.80 -12.71 -18.27
CA GLU A 185 4.23 -12.50 -18.57
C GLU A 185 4.94 -11.86 -17.39
N PHE A 186 4.30 -10.92 -16.69
CA PHE A 186 4.84 -10.31 -15.49
C PHE A 186 5.08 -11.36 -14.40
N LEU A 187 4.07 -12.18 -14.06
CA LEU A 187 4.19 -13.25 -13.07
C LEU A 187 5.32 -14.24 -13.40
N ILE A 188 5.38 -14.68 -14.66
CA ILE A 188 6.43 -15.61 -15.11
C ILE A 188 7.81 -14.97 -14.97
N ASN A 189 8.00 -13.73 -15.45
CA ASN A 189 9.26 -13.01 -15.34
C ASN A 189 9.68 -12.80 -13.88
N TYR A 190 8.73 -12.46 -13.00
CA TYR A 190 8.98 -12.28 -11.57
C TYR A 190 9.47 -13.59 -10.93
N ARG A 191 8.79 -14.71 -11.16
CA ARG A 191 9.20 -16.05 -10.70
C ARG A 191 10.60 -16.42 -11.20
N MET A 192 10.90 -16.16 -12.46
CA MET A 192 12.21 -16.47 -13.04
C MET A 192 13.33 -15.58 -12.50
N SER A 193 13.03 -14.30 -12.20
CA SER A 193 13.98 -13.40 -11.50
C SER A 193 14.29 -13.93 -10.11
N LYS A 194 13.29 -14.35 -9.34
CA LYS A 194 13.51 -14.98 -8.02
C LYS A 194 14.26 -16.30 -8.11
N ALA A 195 14.05 -17.07 -9.17
CA ALA A 195 14.83 -18.28 -9.41
C ALA A 195 16.32 -17.99 -9.63
N THR A 196 16.68 -16.91 -10.34
CA THR A 196 18.10 -16.53 -10.51
C THR A 196 18.76 -16.13 -9.19
N GLU A 197 18.04 -15.43 -8.31
CA GLU A 197 18.51 -15.12 -6.96
C GLU A 197 18.83 -16.40 -6.17
N LEU A 198 17.90 -17.36 -6.16
CA LEU A 198 18.08 -18.65 -5.47
C LEU A 198 19.20 -19.50 -6.11
N LEU A 199 19.29 -19.54 -7.45
CA LEU A 199 20.36 -20.22 -8.16
C LEU A 199 21.74 -19.70 -7.78
N LYS A 200 21.86 -18.39 -7.57
CA LYS A 200 23.12 -17.71 -7.21
C LYS A 200 23.45 -17.81 -5.73
N MET A 201 22.44 -17.71 -4.84
CA MET A 201 22.65 -17.58 -3.40
C MET A 201 22.63 -18.91 -2.64
N THR A 202 22.14 -20.00 -3.28
CA THR A 202 21.90 -21.27 -2.57
C THR A 202 22.42 -22.47 -3.33
N LYS A 203 22.59 -23.59 -2.59
CA LYS A 203 22.92 -24.91 -3.16
C LYS A 203 21.68 -25.80 -3.35
N LEU A 204 20.47 -25.22 -3.31
CA LEU A 204 19.22 -25.95 -3.51
C LEU A 204 19.22 -26.68 -4.87
N SER A 205 18.57 -27.84 -4.93
CA SER A 205 18.38 -28.53 -6.20
C SER A 205 17.55 -27.71 -7.18
N ILE A 206 17.67 -27.99 -8.47
CA ILE A 206 16.86 -27.31 -9.51
C ILE A 206 15.36 -27.56 -9.29
N ALA A 207 15.01 -28.75 -8.78
CA ALA A 207 13.63 -29.09 -8.42
C ALA A 207 13.12 -28.24 -7.25
N ASP A 208 13.94 -28.10 -6.18
CA ASP A 208 13.56 -27.31 -5.00
C ASP A 208 13.41 -25.83 -5.35
N ILE A 209 14.28 -25.29 -6.20
CA ILE A 209 14.15 -23.92 -6.69
C ILE A 209 12.88 -23.75 -7.51
N GLY A 210 12.58 -24.71 -8.40
CA GLY A 210 11.31 -24.71 -9.13
C GLY A 210 10.12 -24.63 -8.19
N ASN A 211 10.06 -25.50 -7.18
CA ASN A 211 9.01 -25.48 -6.15
C ASN A 211 8.94 -24.14 -5.42
N ALA A 212 10.07 -23.59 -4.99
CA ALA A 212 10.14 -22.34 -4.25
C ALA A 212 9.65 -21.12 -5.03
N VAL A 213 9.65 -21.20 -6.38
CA VAL A 213 9.16 -20.11 -7.25
C VAL A 213 7.82 -20.43 -7.93
N GLY A 214 7.06 -21.39 -7.42
CA GLY A 214 5.72 -21.72 -7.90
C GLY A 214 5.66 -22.62 -9.14
N TYR A 215 6.68 -23.45 -9.35
CA TYR A 215 6.72 -24.49 -10.38
C TYR A 215 6.93 -25.88 -9.76
N PRO A 216 5.85 -26.59 -9.39
CA PRO A 216 5.97 -27.92 -8.78
C PRO A 216 6.54 -28.97 -9.74
N ASN A 217 6.49 -28.71 -11.05
CA ASN A 217 7.08 -29.58 -12.06
C ASN A 217 8.40 -28.99 -12.56
N GLN A 218 9.52 -29.69 -12.27
CA GLN A 218 10.86 -29.28 -12.65
C GLN A 218 11.04 -29.11 -14.17
N LEU A 219 10.36 -29.91 -14.99
CA LEU A 219 10.47 -29.81 -16.45
C LEU A 219 9.82 -28.54 -16.98
N HIS A 220 8.64 -28.17 -16.41
CA HIS A 220 7.97 -26.92 -16.74
C HIS A 220 8.81 -25.72 -16.29
N PHE A 221 9.38 -25.76 -15.08
CA PHE A 221 10.32 -24.76 -14.60
C PHE A 221 11.50 -24.57 -15.55
N SER A 222 12.19 -25.66 -15.88
CA SER A 222 13.39 -25.62 -16.75
C SER A 222 13.10 -25.07 -18.14
N ARG A 223 11.90 -25.37 -18.69
CA ARG A 223 11.44 -24.82 -19.97
C ARG A 223 11.16 -23.33 -19.89
N ALA A 224 10.40 -22.90 -18.86
CA ALA A 224 10.08 -21.50 -18.64
C ALA A 224 11.35 -20.67 -18.43
N PHE A 225 12.29 -21.16 -17.63
CA PHE A 225 13.58 -20.52 -17.39
C PHE A 225 14.41 -20.39 -18.67
N LYS A 226 14.53 -21.49 -19.45
CA LYS A 226 15.25 -21.46 -20.72
C LYS A 226 14.64 -20.52 -21.74
N ASN A 227 13.32 -20.39 -21.77
CA ASN A 227 12.62 -19.44 -22.67
C ASN A 227 12.98 -17.99 -22.37
N ILE A 228 13.24 -17.64 -21.10
CA ILE A 228 13.57 -16.28 -20.68
C ILE A 228 15.08 -16.01 -20.77
N TYR A 229 15.91 -16.92 -20.29
CA TYR A 229 17.36 -16.69 -20.17
C TYR A 229 18.20 -17.37 -21.26
N GLY A 230 17.59 -18.14 -22.19
CA GLY A 230 18.28 -18.82 -23.28
C GLY A 230 19.01 -20.09 -22.89
N VAL A 231 19.29 -20.31 -21.61
CA VAL A 231 20.02 -21.45 -21.08
C VAL A 231 19.24 -22.17 -19.98
N SER A 232 19.60 -23.46 -19.71
CA SER A 232 18.96 -24.20 -18.61
C SER A 232 19.32 -23.59 -17.23
N PRO A 233 18.48 -23.79 -16.18
CA PRO A 233 18.81 -23.35 -14.82
C PRO A 233 20.17 -23.88 -14.33
N LYS A 234 20.51 -25.11 -14.65
CA LYS A 234 21.81 -25.72 -14.31
C LYS A 234 22.95 -24.97 -14.98
N ASN A 235 22.90 -24.81 -16.31
CA ASN A 235 23.96 -24.12 -17.06
C ASN A 235 24.07 -22.64 -16.61
N TRP A 236 22.94 -22.00 -16.31
CA TRP A 236 22.95 -20.63 -15.79
C TRP A 236 23.69 -20.55 -14.46
N ARG A 237 23.43 -21.49 -13.54
CA ARG A 237 24.15 -21.58 -12.26
C ARG A 237 25.63 -21.75 -12.48
N ASP A 238 26.02 -22.69 -13.33
CA ASP A 238 27.45 -23.01 -13.62
C ASP A 238 28.21 -21.81 -14.22
N GLN A 239 27.49 -20.90 -14.91
CA GLN A 239 28.07 -19.69 -15.53
C GLN A 239 28.14 -18.49 -14.57
N ASN A 240 27.36 -18.48 -13.47
CA ASN A 240 27.21 -17.32 -12.56
C ASN A 240 27.64 -17.60 -11.12
N HIS A 241 28.30 -18.74 -10.89
CA HIS A 241 28.97 -19.11 -9.62
C HIS A 241 30.45 -18.88 -9.67
#